data_f5a6b9e53186e95dd87b41b6a946b72b
#
_entry.id   f5a6b9e53186e95dd87b41b6a946b72b
#
_cell.length_a   1.000
_cell.length_b   1.000
_cell.length_c   1.000
_cell.angle_alpha   90.00
_cell.angle_beta   90.00
_cell.angle_gamma   90.00
#
_symmetry.space_group_name_H-M   'P 1'
#
loop_
_entity.id
_entity.type
_entity.pdbx_description
1 polymer ?
#
loop_
_entity_poly.entity_id
_entity_poly.type
_entity_poly.pdbx_seq_one_letter_code
_entity_poly.pdbx_strand_id
1 'polypeptide(L)'
;MKRFISSSLTILLSSASAFAQYVQCEDTCSHIHGIDISHYQGNVFWETIGENTNMAYVYIKATEGGDRIDNKYERNIDLAHRYGLKVGSYHFYRPRIPQQVQLNNFMTQCRPSDQDLLPMIDVETKSGLGTEEFCDSLFKFLHLVEKAYRQKPLIYTGANFYDRYLLGELHDYKVMIAQYTERIPVLKDDLDFVLWQYT
;
A
#
# COMPACT_ATOMS: atom_id res chain seq x y z
N MET A 1 16.96 -62.93 33.31
CA MET A 1 15.74 -62.14 33.05
C MET A 1 16.12 -60.70 32.80
N LYS A 2 16.22 -60.26 31.54
CA LYS A 2 16.49 -58.83 31.16
C LYS A 2 15.16 -58.24 30.66
N ARG A 3 14.67 -57.20 31.34
CA ARG A 3 13.52 -56.43 30.95
C ARG A 3 13.94 -55.41 29.90
N PHE A 4 13.38 -55.45 28.73
CA PHE A 4 13.42 -54.43 27.70
C PHE A 4 12.37 -53.37 28.03
N ILE A 5 12.79 -52.11 28.21
CA ILE A 5 11.92 -50.95 28.28
C ILE A 5 11.89 -50.34 26.89
N SER A 6 10.74 -50.48 26.24
CA SER A 6 10.44 -49.80 24.98
C SER A 6 10.02 -48.36 25.29
N SER A 7 10.84 -47.40 24.93
CA SER A 7 10.49 -45.99 24.98
C SER A 7 9.89 -45.58 23.62
N SER A 8 8.57 -45.43 23.57
CA SER A 8 7.89 -44.82 22.43
C SER A 8 8.15 -43.31 22.40
N LEU A 9 8.91 -42.88 21.40
CA LEU A 9 9.14 -41.46 21.12
C LEU A 9 7.92 -40.92 20.36
N THR A 10 7.03 -40.23 21.05
CA THR A 10 5.91 -39.52 20.45
C THR A 10 6.43 -38.21 19.89
N ILE A 11 6.57 -38.13 18.56
CA ILE A 11 6.90 -36.87 17.87
C ILE A 11 5.63 -36.03 17.84
N LEU A 12 5.55 -35.02 18.69
CA LEU A 12 4.57 -33.94 18.59
C LEU A 12 4.95 -33.06 17.41
N LEU A 13 4.27 -33.22 16.29
CA LEU A 13 4.25 -32.26 15.20
C LEU A 13 3.49 -31.01 15.69
N SER A 14 4.22 -30.03 16.20
CA SER A 14 3.68 -28.70 16.39
C SER A 14 3.49 -28.05 15.03
N SER A 15 2.25 -27.97 14.57
CA SER A 15 1.85 -27.08 13.49
C SER A 15 2.10 -25.65 13.96
N ALA A 16 3.24 -25.09 13.62
CA ALA A 16 3.49 -23.67 13.74
C ALA A 16 2.61 -22.97 12.69
N SER A 17 1.42 -22.57 13.10
CA SER A 17 0.66 -21.55 12.41
C SER A 17 1.54 -20.29 12.41
N ALA A 18 2.00 -19.91 11.23
CA ALA A 18 2.66 -18.64 11.04
C ALA A 18 1.60 -17.53 11.28
N PHE A 19 1.40 -17.18 12.54
CA PHE A 19 0.84 -15.87 12.86
C PHE A 19 1.91 -14.87 12.44
N ALA A 20 1.58 -14.02 11.47
CA ALA A 20 2.37 -12.83 11.22
C ALA A 20 2.52 -12.14 12.58
N GLN A 21 3.74 -12.13 13.11
CA GLN A 21 4.05 -11.36 14.30
C GLN A 21 3.85 -9.90 13.90
N TYR A 22 2.74 -9.32 14.35
CA TYR A 22 2.64 -7.87 14.39
C TYR A 22 3.78 -7.40 15.27
N VAL A 23 4.77 -6.76 14.68
CA VAL A 23 5.73 -5.97 15.43
C VAL A 23 4.92 -4.84 16.06
N GLN A 24 4.52 -5.02 17.33
CA GLN A 24 4.06 -3.90 18.12
C GLN A 24 5.24 -2.95 18.19
N CYS A 25 5.18 -1.88 17.42
CA CYS A 25 6.03 -0.73 17.67
C CYS A 25 5.69 -0.29 19.10
N GLU A 26 6.62 -0.49 20.05
CA GLU A 26 6.43 -0.01 21.40
C GLU A 26 6.21 1.50 21.32
N ASP A 27 5.07 1.95 21.77
CA ASP A 27 4.44 3.22 21.49
C ASP A 27 5.05 4.36 22.29
N THR A 28 6.34 4.60 22.09
CA THR A 28 7.02 5.80 22.59
C THR A 28 7.14 6.90 21.53
N CYS A 29 6.71 6.64 20.30
CA CYS A 29 6.77 7.58 19.21
C CYS A 29 5.38 8.15 18.88
N SER A 30 5.30 9.45 18.65
CA SER A 30 4.10 10.20 18.26
C SER A 30 3.69 9.95 16.79
N HIS A 31 3.97 8.76 16.23
CA HIS A 31 3.66 8.44 14.85
C HIS A 31 2.21 7.98 14.71
N ILE A 32 1.59 8.38 13.61
CA ILE A 32 0.27 7.91 13.21
C ILE A 32 0.46 6.67 12.34
N HIS A 33 -0.18 5.56 12.74
CA HIS A 33 -0.11 4.30 12.00
C HIS A 33 -1.33 4.12 11.09
N GLY A 34 -1.11 3.43 9.99
CA GLY A 34 -2.13 2.97 9.06
C GLY A 34 -1.71 1.68 8.40
N ILE A 35 -2.60 1.16 7.59
CA ILE A 35 -2.36 -0.04 6.78
C ILE A 35 -2.70 0.25 5.32
N ASP A 36 -2.16 -0.54 4.42
CA ASP A 36 -2.62 -0.66 3.05
C ASP A 36 -3.06 -2.09 2.77
N ILE A 37 -4.15 -2.23 2.02
CA ILE A 37 -4.78 -3.51 1.74
C ILE A 37 -5.31 -3.62 0.31
N SER A 38 -5.47 -4.86 -0.13
CA SER A 38 -6.14 -5.25 -1.38
C SER A 38 -6.87 -6.58 -1.19
N HIS A 39 -7.44 -7.14 -2.24
CA HIS A 39 -8.01 -8.49 -2.21
C HIS A 39 -7.01 -9.57 -1.78
N TYR A 40 -5.70 -9.33 -1.93
CA TYR A 40 -4.65 -10.29 -1.56
C TYR A 40 -4.60 -10.59 -0.05
N GLN A 41 -4.98 -9.64 0.81
CA GLN A 41 -5.07 -9.84 2.26
C GLN A 41 -6.27 -10.70 2.68
N GLY A 42 -7.07 -11.15 1.73
CA GLY A 42 -8.21 -12.01 2.04
C GLY A 42 -9.32 -11.28 2.80
N ASN A 43 -9.83 -11.91 3.85
CA ASN A 43 -10.81 -11.27 4.74
C ASN A 43 -10.10 -10.54 5.86
N VAL A 44 -10.26 -9.24 5.89
CA VAL A 44 -9.71 -8.36 6.92
C VAL A 44 -10.61 -8.43 8.16
N PHE A 45 -10.00 -8.55 9.33
CA PHE A 45 -10.68 -8.53 10.64
C PHE A 45 -10.81 -7.08 11.12
N TRP A 46 -11.79 -6.37 10.58
CA TRP A 46 -11.99 -4.93 10.81
C TRP A 46 -12.26 -4.56 12.26
N GLU A 47 -12.94 -5.43 13.00
CA GLU A 47 -13.18 -5.24 14.44
C GLU A 47 -11.85 -5.13 15.20
N THR A 48 -10.93 -6.07 14.96
CA THR A 48 -9.59 -6.05 15.58
C THR A 48 -8.78 -4.80 15.20
N ILE A 49 -8.90 -4.35 13.93
CA ILE A 49 -8.19 -3.14 13.48
C ILE A 49 -8.81 -1.90 14.12
N GLY A 50 -10.14 -1.79 14.18
CA GLY A 50 -10.82 -0.63 14.75
C GLY A 50 -10.69 -0.52 16.28
N GLU A 51 -10.45 -1.63 16.97
CA GLU A 51 -10.14 -1.64 18.41
C GLU A 51 -8.70 -1.17 18.70
N ASN A 52 -7.81 -1.21 17.71
CA ASN A 52 -6.45 -0.73 17.86
C ASN A 52 -6.39 0.80 17.72
N THR A 53 -6.32 1.49 18.84
CA THR A 53 -6.31 2.97 18.91
C THR A 53 -5.12 3.61 18.21
N ASN A 54 -4.08 2.84 17.86
CA ASN A 54 -2.92 3.32 17.12
C ASN A 54 -3.15 3.31 15.61
N MET A 55 -4.20 2.64 15.11
CA MET A 55 -4.55 2.61 13.70
C MET A 55 -5.51 3.74 13.35
N ALA A 56 -5.05 4.69 12.56
CA ALA A 56 -5.81 5.89 12.21
C ALA A 56 -6.38 5.86 10.78
N TYR A 57 -5.71 5.15 9.86
CA TYR A 57 -6.09 5.20 8.45
C TYR A 57 -5.81 3.88 7.71
N VAL A 58 -6.44 3.76 6.55
CA VAL A 58 -6.20 2.66 5.61
C VAL A 58 -6.18 3.18 4.18
N TYR A 59 -5.24 2.68 3.37
CA TYR A 59 -5.29 2.77 1.92
C TYR A 59 -5.78 1.45 1.34
N ILE A 60 -6.81 1.51 0.48
CA ILE A 60 -7.47 0.34 -0.09
C ILE A 60 -7.27 0.33 -1.61
N LYS A 61 -6.80 -0.80 -2.16
CA LYS A 61 -6.71 -0.97 -3.61
C LYS A 61 -8.09 -0.81 -4.23
N ALA A 62 -8.22 0.18 -5.12
CA ALA A 62 -9.45 0.39 -5.88
C ALA A 62 -9.35 -0.30 -7.24
N THR A 63 -8.27 -0.01 -7.98
CA THR A 63 -8.13 -0.46 -9.36
C THR A 63 -6.66 -0.69 -9.75
N GLU A 64 -6.48 -1.32 -10.92
CA GLU A 64 -5.17 -1.51 -11.54
C GLU A 64 -5.30 -1.39 -13.07
N GLY A 65 -4.41 -0.64 -13.70
CA GLY A 65 -4.40 -0.48 -15.15
C GLY A 65 -5.75 0.00 -15.71
N GLY A 66 -6.15 -0.52 -16.88
CA GLY A 66 -7.30 -0.01 -17.60
C GLY A 66 -8.65 -0.63 -17.24
N ASP A 67 -8.69 -1.79 -16.60
CA ASP A 67 -9.89 -2.61 -16.50
C ASP A 67 -10.00 -3.46 -15.21
N ARG A 68 -8.95 -3.52 -14.39
CA ARG A 68 -9.00 -4.32 -13.17
C ARG A 68 -9.56 -3.51 -12.02
N ILE A 69 -10.58 -4.04 -11.38
CA ILE A 69 -11.19 -3.53 -10.16
C ILE A 69 -10.90 -4.51 -9.03
N ASP A 70 -10.51 -4.01 -7.86
CA ASP A 70 -10.36 -4.87 -6.68
C ASP A 70 -11.74 -5.30 -6.19
N ASN A 71 -11.98 -6.61 -6.19
CA ASN A 71 -13.30 -7.18 -5.89
C ASN A 71 -13.72 -7.08 -4.42
N LYS A 72 -12.82 -6.61 -3.54
CA LYS A 72 -13.11 -6.36 -2.12
C LYS A 72 -13.19 -4.87 -1.78
N TYR A 73 -12.96 -4.00 -2.76
CA TYR A 73 -12.88 -2.57 -2.53
C TYR A 73 -14.12 -2.00 -1.83
N GLU A 74 -15.30 -2.17 -2.40
CA GLU A 74 -16.56 -1.63 -1.86
C GLU A 74 -16.82 -2.12 -0.43
N ARG A 75 -16.64 -3.42 -0.19
CA ARG A 75 -16.79 -4.00 1.14
C ARG A 75 -15.79 -3.40 2.14
N ASN A 76 -14.55 -3.25 1.72
CA ASN A 76 -13.48 -2.80 2.60
C ASN A 76 -13.62 -1.31 2.94
N ILE A 77 -14.03 -0.46 1.99
CA ILE A 77 -14.25 0.97 2.26
C ILE A 77 -15.40 1.19 3.25
N ASP A 78 -16.51 0.47 3.08
CA ASP A 78 -17.67 0.54 3.99
C ASP A 78 -17.30 0.11 5.42
N LEU A 79 -16.54 -0.98 5.54
CA LEU A 79 -16.12 -1.49 6.85
C LEU A 79 -15.08 -0.60 7.50
N ALA A 80 -14.10 -0.09 6.76
CA ALA A 80 -13.10 0.84 7.30
C ALA A 80 -13.77 2.10 7.91
N HIS A 81 -14.70 2.71 7.20
CA HIS A 81 -15.46 3.84 7.72
C HIS A 81 -16.30 3.47 8.95
N ARG A 82 -16.97 2.31 8.92
CA ARG A 82 -17.79 1.83 10.06
C ARG A 82 -16.95 1.65 11.31
N TYR A 83 -15.70 1.24 11.18
CA TYR A 83 -14.76 1.08 12.29
C TYR A 83 -13.92 2.33 12.59
N GLY A 84 -14.29 3.49 12.01
CA GLY A 84 -13.75 4.79 12.36
C GLY A 84 -12.39 5.15 11.75
N LEU A 85 -11.90 4.36 10.79
CA LEU A 85 -10.64 4.64 10.09
C LEU A 85 -10.83 5.72 9.02
N LYS A 86 -9.81 6.55 8.83
CA LYS A 86 -9.71 7.42 7.66
C LYS A 86 -9.34 6.62 6.43
N VAL A 87 -10.06 6.83 5.33
CA VAL A 87 -9.92 6.00 4.12
C VAL A 87 -9.29 6.77 2.97
N GLY A 88 -8.32 6.14 2.34
CA GLY A 88 -7.80 6.52 1.04
C GLY A 88 -7.87 5.33 0.06
N SER A 89 -7.91 5.63 -1.23
CA SER A 89 -7.91 4.62 -2.27
C SER A 89 -6.67 4.71 -3.14
N TYR A 90 -6.18 3.56 -3.62
CA TYR A 90 -5.06 3.57 -4.53
C TYR A 90 -5.33 2.86 -5.86
N HIS A 91 -4.62 3.35 -6.88
CA HIS A 91 -4.57 2.78 -8.23
C HIS A 91 -3.18 2.25 -8.52
N PHE A 92 -3.09 0.96 -8.89
CA PHE A 92 -1.84 0.38 -9.35
C PHE A 92 -1.56 0.78 -10.80
N TYR A 93 -0.56 1.62 -11.02
CA TYR A 93 -0.24 2.20 -12.30
C TYR A 93 0.43 1.19 -13.25
N ARG A 94 -0.03 1.13 -14.50
CA ARG A 94 0.52 0.30 -15.57
C ARG A 94 1.03 1.17 -16.74
N PRO A 95 2.34 1.43 -16.86
CA PRO A 95 2.89 2.43 -17.80
C PRO A 95 2.50 2.25 -19.26
N ARG A 96 2.24 1.02 -19.71
CA ARG A 96 1.87 0.72 -21.12
C ARG A 96 0.38 0.88 -21.43
N ILE A 97 -0.44 1.11 -20.42
CA ILE A 97 -1.88 1.34 -20.61
C ILE A 97 -2.11 2.83 -20.82
N PRO A 98 -2.96 3.25 -21.78
CA PRO A 98 -3.26 4.66 -22.00
C PRO A 98 -3.75 5.35 -20.72
N GLN A 99 -3.22 6.52 -20.41
CA GLN A 99 -3.43 7.22 -19.14
C GLN A 99 -4.90 7.57 -18.90
N GLN A 100 -5.62 7.99 -19.95
CA GLN A 100 -7.04 8.30 -19.82
C GLN A 100 -7.88 7.06 -19.49
N VAL A 101 -7.51 5.88 -20.02
CA VAL A 101 -8.19 4.61 -19.72
C VAL A 101 -8.00 4.25 -18.24
N GLN A 102 -6.78 4.41 -17.71
CA GLN A 102 -6.49 4.18 -16.29
C GLN A 102 -7.23 5.17 -15.39
N LEU A 103 -7.24 6.47 -15.75
CA LEU A 103 -8.00 7.46 -14.99
C LEU A 103 -9.48 7.10 -14.93
N ASN A 104 -10.07 6.75 -16.07
CA ASN A 104 -11.48 6.36 -16.14
C ASN A 104 -11.75 5.14 -15.23
N ASN A 105 -10.89 4.12 -15.28
CA ASN A 105 -10.98 2.96 -14.40
C ASN A 105 -10.92 3.37 -12.92
N PHE A 106 -9.92 4.19 -12.53
CA PHE A 106 -9.77 4.64 -11.16
C PHE A 106 -10.97 5.41 -10.64
N MET A 107 -11.51 6.32 -11.46
CA MET A 107 -12.68 7.14 -11.11
C MET A 107 -13.97 6.34 -10.94
N THR A 108 -14.07 5.11 -11.48
CA THR A 108 -15.24 4.25 -11.26
C THR A 108 -15.39 3.83 -9.81
N GLN A 109 -14.28 3.73 -9.07
CA GLN A 109 -14.22 3.25 -7.70
C GLN A 109 -13.88 4.37 -6.72
N CYS A 110 -12.81 5.11 -6.96
CA CYS A 110 -12.33 6.16 -6.07
C CYS A 110 -13.15 7.45 -6.25
N ARG A 111 -14.35 7.49 -5.67
CA ARG A 111 -15.20 8.68 -5.67
C ARG A 111 -14.72 9.67 -4.61
N PRO A 112 -14.54 10.97 -4.93
CA PRO A 112 -14.05 11.97 -3.96
C PRO A 112 -14.87 12.05 -2.67
N SER A 113 -16.19 11.76 -2.74
CA SER A 113 -17.09 11.77 -1.57
C SER A 113 -16.77 10.68 -0.53
N ASP A 114 -16.10 9.62 -0.95
CA ASP A 114 -15.84 8.44 -0.13
C ASP A 114 -14.40 8.43 0.41
N GLN A 115 -13.63 9.51 0.15
CA GLN A 115 -12.23 9.60 0.50
C GLN A 115 -12.00 10.62 1.63
N ASP A 116 -11.30 10.21 2.67
CA ASP A 116 -10.75 11.10 3.70
C ASP A 116 -9.32 11.54 3.37
N LEU A 117 -8.61 10.75 2.57
CA LEU A 117 -7.20 10.94 2.23
C LEU A 117 -7.02 11.27 0.74
N LEU A 118 -5.82 11.70 0.38
CA LEU A 118 -5.46 11.93 -1.03
C LEU A 118 -5.60 10.63 -1.84
N PRO A 119 -6.07 10.69 -3.10
CA PRO A 119 -5.96 9.55 -3.99
C PRO A 119 -4.49 9.16 -4.13
N MET A 120 -4.19 7.86 -4.08
CA MET A 120 -2.82 7.39 -4.16
C MET A 120 -2.56 6.66 -5.48
N ILE A 121 -1.40 6.93 -6.08
CA ILE A 121 -0.91 6.23 -7.26
C ILE A 121 0.28 5.36 -6.87
N ASP A 122 0.12 4.08 -7.05
CA ASP A 122 1.10 3.04 -6.75
C ASP A 122 1.97 2.77 -7.96
N VAL A 123 3.28 3.10 -7.85
CA VAL A 123 4.24 3.14 -8.94
C VAL A 123 5.42 2.22 -8.64
N GLU A 124 5.35 0.98 -9.14
CA GLU A 124 6.33 -0.06 -8.84
C GLU A 124 6.99 -0.70 -10.08
N THR A 125 6.54 -0.35 -11.28
CA THR A 125 7.04 -0.97 -12.51
C THR A 125 7.14 0.00 -13.66
N LYS A 126 8.21 -0.14 -14.46
CA LYS A 126 8.35 0.53 -15.77
C LYS A 126 7.76 -0.28 -16.92
N SER A 127 7.37 -1.52 -16.69
CA SER A 127 6.86 -2.43 -17.73
C SER A 127 7.77 -2.53 -18.96
N GLY A 128 9.09 -2.44 -18.76
CA GLY A 128 10.10 -2.52 -19.83
C GLY A 128 10.27 -1.24 -20.67
N LEU A 129 9.67 -0.11 -20.30
CA LEU A 129 9.91 1.19 -20.95
C LEU A 129 11.30 1.74 -20.60
N GLY A 130 11.83 2.63 -21.43
CA GLY A 130 12.95 3.50 -21.09
C GLY A 130 12.59 4.40 -19.91
N THR A 131 13.59 4.94 -19.17
CA THR A 131 13.27 5.76 -17.99
C THR A 131 12.58 7.06 -18.38
N GLU A 132 13.03 7.75 -19.41
CA GLU A 132 12.41 8.97 -19.93
C GLU A 132 10.98 8.72 -20.39
N GLU A 133 10.75 7.71 -21.23
CA GLU A 133 9.41 7.34 -21.70
C GLU A 133 8.47 6.97 -20.54
N PHE A 134 8.99 6.29 -19.53
CA PHE A 134 8.26 5.96 -18.32
C PHE A 134 7.88 7.21 -17.52
N CYS A 135 8.81 8.12 -17.27
CA CYS A 135 8.54 9.38 -16.56
C CYS A 135 7.51 10.22 -17.32
N ASP A 136 7.67 10.39 -18.63
CA ASP A 136 6.69 11.11 -19.46
C ASP A 136 5.28 10.49 -19.34
N SER A 137 5.20 9.17 -19.41
CA SER A 137 3.93 8.45 -19.27
C SER A 137 3.32 8.64 -17.88
N LEU A 138 4.15 8.54 -16.82
CA LEU A 138 3.72 8.73 -15.45
C LEU A 138 3.20 10.14 -15.20
N PHE A 139 3.98 11.17 -15.56
CA PHE A 139 3.59 12.56 -15.31
C PHE A 139 2.34 12.98 -16.09
N LYS A 140 2.14 12.46 -17.30
CA LYS A 140 0.86 12.63 -18.02
C LYS A 140 -0.30 12.05 -17.22
N PHE A 141 -0.14 10.88 -16.63
CA PHE A 141 -1.18 10.27 -15.79
C PHE A 141 -1.42 11.07 -14.50
N LEU A 142 -0.36 11.44 -13.77
CA LEU A 142 -0.46 12.23 -12.54
C LEU A 142 -1.17 13.57 -12.78
N HIS A 143 -0.88 14.23 -13.89
CA HIS A 143 -1.57 15.48 -14.27
C HIS A 143 -3.08 15.27 -14.54
N LEU A 144 -3.45 14.16 -15.19
CA LEU A 144 -4.85 13.80 -15.39
C LEU A 144 -5.56 13.55 -14.05
N VAL A 145 -4.91 12.84 -13.13
CA VAL A 145 -5.44 12.59 -11.78
C VAL A 145 -5.60 13.90 -11.02
N GLU A 146 -4.57 14.75 -11.00
CA GLU A 146 -4.62 16.08 -10.37
C GLU A 146 -5.79 16.91 -10.88
N LYS A 147 -5.97 16.95 -12.18
CA LYS A 147 -7.10 17.69 -12.80
C LYS A 147 -8.47 17.11 -12.40
N ALA A 148 -8.59 15.79 -12.35
CA ALA A 148 -9.85 15.11 -12.03
C ALA A 148 -10.24 15.28 -10.56
N TYR A 149 -9.26 15.13 -9.66
CA TYR A 149 -9.48 15.21 -8.21
C TYR A 149 -9.24 16.61 -7.62
N ARG A 150 -8.77 17.58 -8.43
CA ARG A 150 -8.43 18.96 -8.04
C ARG A 150 -7.38 19.03 -6.91
N GLN A 151 -6.55 18.02 -6.81
CA GLN A 151 -5.45 17.92 -5.85
C GLN A 151 -4.40 16.95 -6.38
N LYS A 152 -3.11 17.21 -6.05
CA LYS A 152 -2.03 16.30 -6.38
C LYS A 152 -2.21 14.97 -5.65
N PRO A 153 -2.07 13.82 -6.32
CA PRO A 153 -2.13 12.54 -5.64
C PRO A 153 -0.93 12.32 -4.73
N LEU A 154 -1.07 11.43 -3.76
CA LEU A 154 0.03 10.80 -3.06
C LEU A 154 0.67 9.76 -3.99
N ILE A 155 1.99 9.71 -4.05
CA ILE A 155 2.73 8.71 -4.84
C ILE A 155 3.29 7.65 -3.90
N TYR A 156 2.93 6.39 -4.12
CA TYR A 156 3.58 5.26 -3.46
C TYR A 156 4.63 4.65 -4.39
N THR A 157 5.81 4.36 -3.85
CA THR A 157 6.88 3.67 -4.56
C THR A 157 7.89 3.04 -3.59
N GLY A 158 8.59 1.99 -4.04
CA GLY A 158 9.70 1.42 -3.28
C GLY A 158 10.94 2.31 -3.33
N ALA A 159 11.71 2.39 -2.21
CA ALA A 159 12.94 3.20 -2.13
C ALA A 159 13.94 2.88 -3.26
N ASN A 160 14.17 1.60 -3.55
CA ASN A 160 15.06 1.20 -4.64
C ASN A 160 14.53 1.58 -6.03
N PHE A 161 13.20 1.57 -6.22
CA PHE A 161 12.58 1.97 -7.48
C PHE A 161 12.68 3.48 -7.67
N TYR A 162 12.42 4.24 -6.61
CA TYR A 162 12.62 5.68 -6.57
C TYR A 162 14.04 6.06 -6.96
N ASP A 163 15.04 5.58 -6.20
CA ASP A 163 16.45 5.88 -6.40
C ASP A 163 16.99 5.55 -7.79
N ARG A 164 16.34 4.61 -8.48
CA ARG A 164 16.77 4.15 -9.80
C ARG A 164 16.09 4.84 -10.95
N TYR A 165 14.83 5.25 -10.79
CA TYR A 165 13.99 5.67 -11.92
C TYR A 165 13.25 6.99 -11.71
N LEU A 166 13.14 7.48 -10.47
CA LEU A 166 12.35 8.66 -10.12
C LEU A 166 13.15 9.71 -9.34
N LEU A 167 14.48 9.51 -9.25
CA LEU A 167 15.37 10.39 -8.50
C LEU A 167 15.26 11.84 -9.01
N GLY A 168 14.93 12.77 -8.11
CA GLY A 168 14.75 14.19 -8.42
C GLY A 168 13.41 14.57 -9.05
N GLU A 169 12.56 13.59 -9.38
CA GLU A 169 11.35 13.84 -10.17
C GLU A 169 10.08 14.11 -9.31
N LEU A 170 10.07 13.72 -8.03
CA LEU A 170 8.86 13.76 -7.22
C LEU A 170 8.83 14.84 -6.14
N HIS A 171 9.75 15.81 -6.13
CA HIS A 171 9.81 16.85 -5.11
C HIS A 171 8.54 17.72 -5.00
N ASP A 172 7.74 17.78 -6.05
CA ASP A 172 6.46 18.50 -6.07
C ASP A 172 5.27 17.68 -5.55
N TYR A 173 5.48 16.40 -5.19
CA TYR A 173 4.44 15.49 -4.74
C TYR A 173 4.68 15.06 -3.29
N LYS A 174 3.60 14.69 -2.60
CA LYS A 174 3.70 13.91 -1.37
C LYS A 174 4.03 12.47 -1.73
N VAL A 175 4.96 11.86 -1.01
CA VAL A 175 5.44 10.52 -1.33
C VAL A 175 5.31 9.61 -0.12
N MET A 176 4.85 8.38 -0.36
CA MET A 176 4.94 7.24 0.55
C MET A 176 6.03 6.32 0.04
N ILE A 177 7.05 6.09 0.86
CA ILE A 177 8.17 5.21 0.51
C ILE A 177 7.99 3.84 1.16
N ALA A 178 8.09 2.79 0.35
CA ALA A 178 8.17 1.42 0.85
C ALA A 178 9.63 0.97 0.99
N GLN A 179 9.99 0.59 2.20
CA GLN A 179 11.26 -0.06 2.51
C GLN A 179 11.08 -0.89 3.79
N TYR A 180 11.11 -2.20 3.65
CA TYR A 180 10.88 -3.14 4.75
C TYR A 180 12.14 -3.27 5.60
N THR A 181 12.29 -2.37 6.55
CA THR A 181 13.45 -2.23 7.42
C THR A 181 13.04 -1.55 8.73
N GLU A 182 13.88 -1.69 9.76
CA GLU A 182 13.68 -1.02 11.06
C GLU A 182 14.20 0.44 11.08
N ARG A 183 14.87 0.87 10.02
CA ARG A 183 15.45 2.21 9.92
C ARG A 183 14.71 3.05 8.91
N ILE A 184 14.47 4.30 9.25
CA ILE A 184 13.88 5.28 8.33
C ILE A 184 14.66 5.28 7.01
N PRO A 185 13.99 5.17 5.86
CA PRO A 185 14.61 5.22 4.54
C PRO A 185 15.42 6.51 4.35
N VAL A 186 16.59 6.38 3.72
CA VAL A 186 17.40 7.51 3.26
C VAL A 186 17.48 7.42 1.73
N LEU A 187 16.90 8.40 1.06
CA LEU A 187 16.90 8.50 -0.41
C LEU A 187 18.10 9.31 -0.89
N LYS A 188 18.54 9.09 -2.12
CA LYS A 188 19.79 9.68 -2.64
C LYS A 188 19.76 11.18 -2.85
N ASP A 189 18.58 11.76 -2.98
CA ASP A 189 18.37 13.21 -3.20
C ASP A 189 17.68 13.90 -2.00
N ASP A 190 17.68 13.23 -0.83
CA ASP A 190 17.07 13.73 0.40
C ASP A 190 15.60 14.15 0.24
N LEU A 191 14.85 13.47 -0.67
CA LEU A 191 13.42 13.69 -0.81
C LEU A 191 12.72 13.51 0.55
N ASP A 192 11.96 14.53 0.96
CA ASP A 192 11.12 14.48 2.15
C ASP A 192 9.84 13.72 1.83
N PHE A 193 9.67 12.52 2.39
CA PHE A 193 8.48 11.69 2.23
C PHE A 193 7.56 11.80 3.45
N VAL A 194 6.25 11.71 3.22
CA VAL A 194 5.22 11.93 4.27
C VAL A 194 4.76 10.64 4.95
N LEU A 195 4.94 9.50 4.29
CA LEU A 195 4.56 8.17 4.80
C LEU A 195 5.67 7.16 4.50
N TRP A 196 5.82 6.20 5.38
CA TRP A 196 6.73 5.08 5.22
C TRP A 196 6.03 3.75 5.48
N GLN A 197 6.08 2.85 4.48
CA GLN A 197 5.65 1.46 4.64
C GLN A 197 6.86 0.63 5.03
N TYR A 198 6.89 0.13 6.25
CA TYR A 198 8.03 -0.56 6.86
C TYR A 198 7.85 -2.09 6.99
N THR A 199 6.62 -2.61 6.75
CA THR A 199 6.26 -4.03 6.87
C THR A 199 5.19 -4.43 5.85
#